data_d55e7cdd96a72a9ea7c760397e99f834
#
_entry.id   d55e7cdd96a72a9ea7c760397e99f834
#
_cell.length_a   1.000
_cell.length_b   1.000
_cell.length_c   1.000
_cell.angle_alpha   90.00
_cell.angle_beta   90.00
_cell.angle_gamma   90.00
#
_symmetry.space_group_name_H-M   'P 1'
#
loop_
_entity.id
_entity.type
_entity.pdbx_description
1 polymer ?
#
loop_
_entity_poly.entity_id
_entity_poly.type
_entity_poly.pdbx_seq_one_letter_code
_entity_poly.pdbx_strand_id
1 'polypeptide(L)'
;GNSNRIWSHFTTFDEVLDLPDGMKTGHYTMASLATGDSGFGTIIHEMLHQMGAYDLYPAHGSATQFSWKGVGDWDIMANGNWNGGGKWPALPSASTMSEIGIENHVDVDMGWMNSVDGACQGPIFSLEPKSDGGNSLRVMISQSESIWIEYRDDMGYDSFLPGSGVLVTYQDLS
;
A
#
# COMPACT_ATOMS: atom_id res chain seq x y z
N GLY A 1 6.48 -7.67 -22.00
CA GLY A 1 7.25 -6.44 -22.16
C GLY A 1 8.18 -6.51 -23.36
N ASN A 2 8.60 -5.37 -23.85
CA ASN A 2 9.59 -5.30 -24.95
C ASN A 2 10.98 -5.41 -24.31
N SER A 3 11.75 -6.46 -24.63
CA SER A 3 13.08 -6.74 -24.08
C SER A 3 14.11 -5.61 -24.30
N ASN A 4 13.78 -4.63 -25.15
CA ASN A 4 14.67 -3.51 -25.50
C ASN A 4 14.32 -2.21 -24.74
N ARG A 5 13.46 -2.25 -23.72
CA ARG A 5 13.10 -1.10 -22.91
C ARG A 5 13.43 -1.34 -21.46
N ILE A 6 13.95 -0.31 -20.81
CA ILE A 6 14.11 -0.32 -19.35
C ILE A 6 12.73 -0.20 -18.74
N TRP A 7 12.39 -1.12 -17.84
CA TRP A 7 11.17 -1.07 -17.05
C TRP A 7 11.29 -0.03 -15.95
N SER A 8 10.17 0.52 -15.54
CA SER A 8 10.12 1.27 -14.30
C SER A 8 10.48 0.33 -13.16
N HIS A 9 11.38 0.77 -12.30
CA HIS A 9 11.84 -0.03 -11.17
C HIS A 9 12.51 0.83 -10.11
N PHE A 10 12.47 0.35 -8.90
CA PHE A 10 13.32 0.76 -7.80
C PHE A 10 14.44 -0.27 -7.63
N THR A 11 15.64 0.18 -7.34
CA THR A 11 16.76 -0.73 -7.02
C THR A 11 17.87 0.00 -6.26
N THR A 12 18.86 -0.76 -5.83
CA THR A 12 20.02 -0.25 -5.11
C THR A 12 21.23 -0.12 -6.03
N PHE A 13 22.12 0.81 -5.72
CA PHE A 13 23.47 0.81 -6.29
C PHE A 13 24.32 -0.27 -5.62
N ASP A 14 25.33 -0.77 -6.33
CA ASP A 14 26.31 -1.70 -5.75
C ASP A 14 27.09 -1.07 -4.59
N GLU A 15 27.26 0.25 -4.63
CA GLU A 15 27.92 1.06 -3.61
C GLU A 15 27.09 2.30 -3.28
N VAL A 16 27.20 2.74 -2.02
CA VAL A 16 26.58 3.99 -1.59
C VAL A 16 27.34 5.17 -2.22
N LEU A 17 26.61 6.03 -2.91
CA LEU A 17 27.15 7.21 -3.59
C LEU A 17 27.11 8.44 -2.67
N ASP A 18 28.22 9.18 -2.62
CA ASP A 18 28.28 10.48 -1.99
C ASP A 18 27.72 11.56 -2.93
N LEU A 19 26.83 12.40 -2.41
CA LEU A 19 26.24 13.52 -3.13
C LEU A 19 27.00 14.82 -2.79
N PRO A 20 26.96 15.85 -3.68
CA PRO A 20 27.71 17.10 -3.48
C PRO A 20 27.38 17.88 -2.21
N ASP A 21 26.21 17.68 -1.63
CA ASP A 21 25.74 18.31 -0.38
C ASP A 21 26.10 17.53 0.88
N GLY A 22 26.90 16.45 0.75
CA GLY A 22 27.31 15.60 1.85
C GLY A 22 26.28 14.53 2.21
N MET A 23 25.15 14.47 1.52
CA MET A 23 24.21 13.36 1.63
C MET A 23 24.75 12.11 0.92
N LYS A 24 24.12 10.98 1.20
CA LYS A 24 24.44 9.70 0.59
C LYS A 24 23.19 9.07 0.01
N THR A 25 23.32 8.39 -1.11
CA THR A 25 22.24 7.57 -1.65
C THR A 25 22.74 6.18 -2.01
N GLY A 26 21.96 5.17 -1.63
CA GLY A 26 22.19 3.77 -2.01
C GLY A 26 21.13 3.27 -2.98
N HIS A 27 20.19 4.11 -3.38
CA HIS A 27 19.01 3.70 -4.15
C HIS A 27 18.74 4.66 -5.30
N TYR A 28 18.04 4.13 -6.31
CA TYR A 28 17.46 4.96 -7.36
C TYR A 28 16.15 4.40 -7.86
N THR A 29 15.33 5.29 -8.39
CA THR A 29 14.10 4.95 -9.11
C THR A 29 14.26 5.30 -10.56
N MET A 30 13.81 4.44 -11.44
CA MET A 30 13.73 4.69 -12.86
C MET A 30 12.29 4.52 -13.34
N ALA A 31 11.79 5.50 -14.07
CA ALA A 31 10.46 5.46 -14.65
C ALA A 31 10.49 5.74 -16.15
N SER A 32 9.59 5.10 -16.90
CA SER A 32 9.48 5.31 -18.34
C SER A 32 8.68 6.58 -18.62
N LEU A 33 9.27 7.50 -19.39
CA LEU A 33 8.58 8.69 -19.91
C LEU A 33 7.67 8.38 -21.11
N ALA A 34 7.75 7.18 -21.67
CA ALA A 34 6.98 6.82 -22.87
C ALA A 34 5.47 6.64 -22.62
N THR A 35 5.05 6.57 -21.38
CA THR A 35 3.66 6.37 -20.99
C THR A 35 2.88 7.69 -20.82
N GLY A 36 3.55 8.84 -20.85
CA GLY A 36 2.92 10.14 -20.58
C GLY A 36 2.18 10.14 -19.24
N ASP A 37 0.98 10.73 -19.21
CA ASP A 37 0.17 10.81 -17.98
C ASP A 37 -0.21 9.44 -17.39
N SER A 38 -0.26 8.39 -18.20
CA SER A 38 -0.55 7.03 -17.73
C SER A 38 0.61 6.40 -16.94
N GLY A 39 1.76 7.05 -16.87
CA GLY A 39 2.88 6.64 -16.03
C GLY A 39 2.86 7.18 -14.60
N PHE A 40 1.89 8.02 -14.25
CA PHE A 40 1.87 8.71 -12.97
C PHE A 40 1.81 7.73 -11.78
N GLY A 41 0.88 6.78 -11.85
CA GLY A 41 0.78 5.73 -10.81
C GLY A 41 2.06 4.92 -10.65
N THR A 42 2.69 4.55 -11.77
CA THR A 42 3.95 3.81 -11.72
C THR A 42 5.08 4.64 -11.11
N ILE A 43 5.18 5.93 -11.43
CA ILE A 43 6.20 6.80 -10.83
C ILE A 43 6.05 6.86 -9.32
N ILE A 44 4.82 7.06 -8.83
CA ILE A 44 4.57 7.12 -7.39
C ILE A 44 4.84 5.76 -6.73
N HIS A 45 4.42 4.66 -7.35
CA HIS A 45 4.72 3.30 -6.87
C HIS A 45 6.22 3.10 -6.63
N GLU A 46 7.04 3.41 -7.62
CA GLU A 46 8.51 3.27 -7.49
C GLU A 46 9.10 4.25 -6.45
N MET A 47 8.51 5.43 -6.27
CA MET A 47 8.92 6.36 -5.23
C MET A 47 8.57 5.85 -3.82
N LEU A 48 7.45 5.18 -3.66
CA LEU A 48 7.05 4.59 -2.37
C LEU A 48 8.01 3.47 -1.96
N HIS A 49 8.60 2.73 -2.90
CA HIS A 49 9.68 1.80 -2.58
C HIS A 49 10.90 2.50 -1.94
N GLN A 50 11.24 3.71 -2.36
CA GLN A 50 12.31 4.47 -1.71
C GLN A 50 11.97 4.89 -0.27
N MET A 51 10.69 4.95 0.06
CA MET A 51 10.21 5.21 1.41
C MET A 51 10.11 3.94 2.27
N GLY A 52 10.29 2.75 1.67
CA GLY A 52 10.29 1.46 2.36
C GLY A 52 9.07 0.59 2.10
N ALA A 53 8.14 0.98 1.23
CA ALA A 53 6.99 0.16 0.89
C ALA A 53 7.40 -1.08 0.09
N TYR A 54 6.71 -2.20 0.33
CA TYR A 54 6.89 -3.45 -0.39
C TYR A 54 5.87 -3.62 -1.50
N ASP A 55 6.22 -4.41 -2.52
CA ASP A 55 5.24 -4.89 -3.50
C ASP A 55 4.20 -5.77 -2.83
N LEU A 56 2.93 -5.47 -3.08
CA LEU A 56 1.80 -6.24 -2.58
C LEU A 56 1.22 -7.19 -3.64
N TYR A 57 2.07 -7.61 -4.57
CA TYR A 57 1.78 -8.62 -5.59
C TYR A 57 3.00 -9.56 -5.73
N PRO A 58 2.84 -10.78 -6.25
CA PRO A 58 3.96 -11.70 -6.42
C PRO A 58 4.91 -11.19 -7.50
N ALA A 59 6.06 -10.65 -7.08
CA ALA A 59 7.08 -10.09 -7.98
C ALA A 59 7.83 -11.16 -8.81
N HIS A 60 7.82 -12.40 -8.38
CA HIS A 60 8.53 -13.49 -9.04
C HIS A 60 7.54 -14.53 -9.57
N GLY A 61 7.48 -14.62 -10.88
CA GLY A 61 6.58 -15.37 -11.72
C GLY A 61 6.43 -16.88 -11.49
N SER A 62 6.19 -17.29 -10.27
CA SER A 62 5.54 -18.56 -9.98
C SER A 62 4.06 -18.38 -10.21
N ALA A 63 3.66 -18.16 -11.47
CA ALA A 63 2.30 -18.30 -11.90
C ALA A 63 1.89 -19.77 -11.73
N THR A 64 1.66 -20.20 -10.50
CA THR A 64 0.83 -21.36 -10.25
C THR A 64 -0.59 -21.00 -10.64
N GLN A 65 -1.38 -21.95 -10.99
CA GLN A 65 -2.74 -21.90 -11.56
C GLN A 65 -3.76 -21.05 -10.77
N PHE A 66 -3.36 -20.55 -9.61
CA PHE A 66 -4.09 -19.57 -8.79
C PHE A 66 -3.26 -18.29 -8.75
N SER A 67 -3.53 -17.38 -9.68
CA SER A 67 -2.88 -16.07 -9.68
C SER A 67 -3.39 -15.26 -8.50
N TRP A 68 -2.71 -15.38 -7.35
CA TRP A 68 -2.88 -14.42 -6.28
C TRP A 68 -2.44 -13.05 -6.79
N LYS A 69 -3.37 -12.11 -6.76
CA LYS A 69 -3.14 -10.75 -7.27
C LYS A 69 -2.68 -9.79 -6.17
N GLY A 70 -2.33 -10.30 -5.00
CA GLY A 70 -2.09 -9.48 -3.84
C GLY A 70 -3.36 -8.76 -3.40
N VAL A 71 -3.23 -7.51 -2.98
CA VAL A 71 -4.37 -6.65 -2.65
C VAL A 71 -5.08 -6.09 -3.90
N GLY A 72 -4.62 -6.42 -5.10
CA GLY A 72 -5.26 -6.06 -6.35
C GLY A 72 -5.30 -4.55 -6.59
N ASP A 73 -6.49 -4.07 -6.96
CA ASP A 73 -6.69 -2.67 -7.34
C ASP A 73 -6.87 -1.72 -6.12
N TRP A 74 -6.76 -2.26 -4.90
CA TRP A 74 -7.00 -1.51 -3.66
C TRP A 74 -5.80 -0.74 -3.15
N ASP A 75 -4.59 -1.00 -3.66
CA ASP A 75 -3.37 -0.35 -3.21
C ASP A 75 -2.46 -0.01 -4.39
N ILE A 76 -1.83 1.16 -4.32
CA ILE A 76 -0.86 1.59 -5.32
C ILE A 76 0.36 0.66 -5.40
N MET A 77 0.71 -0.04 -4.31
CA MET A 77 1.79 -1.03 -4.28
C MET A 77 1.40 -2.38 -4.88
N ALA A 78 0.20 -2.45 -5.49
CA ALA A 78 -0.27 -3.57 -6.29
C ALA A 78 -0.85 -3.05 -7.62
N ASN A 79 -1.92 -3.68 -8.14
CA ASN A 79 -2.55 -3.26 -9.38
C ASN A 79 -3.17 -1.85 -9.32
N GLY A 80 -3.42 -1.32 -8.11
CA GLY A 80 -3.98 0.01 -7.92
C GLY A 80 -3.17 1.13 -8.55
N ASN A 81 -1.89 0.91 -8.87
CA ASN A 81 -1.06 1.85 -9.62
C ASN A 81 -1.58 2.11 -11.05
N TRP A 82 -2.34 1.16 -11.61
CA TRP A 82 -2.92 1.24 -12.95
C TRP A 82 -4.37 1.74 -12.98
N ASN A 83 -4.95 2.08 -11.84
CA ASN A 83 -6.30 2.60 -11.77
C ASN A 83 -6.45 3.85 -12.63
N GLY A 84 -7.62 4.02 -13.24
CA GLY A 84 -7.87 5.12 -14.16
C GLY A 84 -6.89 5.19 -15.33
N GLY A 85 -6.34 4.03 -15.75
CA GLY A 85 -5.31 3.95 -16.80
C GLY A 85 -3.96 4.49 -16.34
N GLY A 86 -3.63 4.39 -15.06
CA GLY A 86 -2.38 4.86 -14.44
C GLY A 86 -2.34 6.35 -14.12
N LYS A 87 -3.45 7.06 -14.33
CA LYS A 87 -3.57 8.50 -14.03
C LYS A 87 -4.16 8.77 -12.65
N TRP A 88 -4.95 7.84 -12.15
CA TRP A 88 -5.68 7.92 -10.89
C TRP A 88 -5.36 6.68 -10.04
N PRO A 89 -4.08 6.53 -9.63
CA PRO A 89 -3.70 5.37 -8.82
C PRO A 89 -4.46 5.38 -7.50
N ALA A 90 -4.75 4.20 -6.98
CA ALA A 90 -5.32 4.07 -5.64
C ALA A 90 -4.40 4.71 -4.60
N LEU A 91 -4.98 5.22 -3.53
CA LEU A 91 -4.20 5.60 -2.36
C LEU A 91 -3.50 4.36 -1.77
N PRO A 92 -2.33 4.50 -1.14
CA PRO A 92 -1.75 3.43 -0.35
C PRO A 92 -2.71 3.00 0.75
N SER A 93 -2.80 1.71 1.02
CA SER A 93 -3.57 1.19 2.14
C SER A 93 -2.95 1.56 3.49
N ALA A 94 -3.69 1.36 4.57
CA ALA A 94 -3.21 1.61 5.92
C ALA A 94 -1.94 0.80 6.24
N SER A 95 -1.84 -0.45 5.78
CA SER A 95 -0.64 -1.25 5.94
C SER A 95 0.57 -0.66 5.23
N THR A 96 0.42 -0.25 3.98
CA THR A 96 1.49 0.41 3.19
C THR A 96 1.91 1.73 3.84
N MET A 97 0.95 2.56 4.26
CA MET A 97 1.26 3.82 4.94
C MET A 97 1.98 3.60 6.27
N SER A 98 1.65 2.52 6.98
CA SER A 98 2.33 2.14 8.21
C SER A 98 3.78 1.73 7.96
N GLU A 99 4.05 0.98 6.90
CA GLU A 99 5.41 0.58 6.51
C GLU A 99 6.31 1.78 6.24
N ILE A 100 5.78 2.80 5.58
CA ILE A 100 6.53 4.05 5.29
C ILE A 100 6.45 5.09 6.41
N GLY A 101 5.80 4.75 7.53
CA GLY A 101 5.82 5.56 8.76
C GLY A 101 4.92 6.79 8.75
N ILE A 102 3.91 6.85 7.88
CA ILE A 102 2.98 8.00 7.76
C ILE A 102 1.54 7.67 8.13
N GLU A 103 1.25 6.45 8.59
CA GLU A 103 -0.11 6.06 8.94
C GLU A 103 -0.56 6.70 10.25
N ASN A 104 -1.75 7.30 10.21
CA ASN A 104 -2.48 7.73 11.40
C ASN A 104 -3.54 6.67 11.73
N HIS A 105 -3.34 5.93 12.82
CA HIS A 105 -4.23 4.84 13.20
C HIS A 105 -4.54 4.82 14.69
N VAL A 106 -5.59 4.09 15.05
CA VAL A 106 -5.97 3.78 16.41
C VAL A 106 -5.80 2.30 16.65
N ASP A 107 -5.01 1.94 17.65
CA ASP A 107 -4.91 0.55 18.09
C ASP A 107 -6.20 0.13 18.80
N VAL A 108 -6.80 -0.97 18.36
CA VAL A 108 -7.98 -1.53 18.96
C VAL A 108 -7.58 -2.46 20.11
N ASP A 109 -7.91 -2.07 21.33
CA ASP A 109 -7.77 -2.96 22.49
C ASP A 109 -8.81 -4.08 22.42
N MET A 110 -8.35 -5.32 22.35
CA MET A 110 -9.18 -6.53 22.29
C MET A 110 -9.59 -7.06 23.67
N GLY A 111 -9.25 -6.37 24.76
CA GLY A 111 -9.58 -6.78 26.14
C GLY A 111 -11.08 -6.97 26.40
N TRP A 112 -11.92 -6.28 25.63
CA TRP A 112 -13.39 -6.43 25.69
C TRP A 112 -13.90 -7.81 25.27
N MET A 113 -13.14 -8.58 24.49
CA MET A 113 -13.51 -9.96 24.07
C MET A 113 -13.62 -10.94 25.23
N ASN A 114 -13.03 -10.62 26.37
CA ASN A 114 -13.05 -11.47 27.56
C ASN A 114 -14.26 -11.24 28.46
N SER A 115 -15.26 -10.45 28.03
CA SER A 115 -16.48 -10.23 28.82
C SER A 115 -17.34 -11.48 28.85
N VAL A 116 -17.84 -11.80 30.06
CA VAL A 116 -18.41 -13.10 30.47
C VAL A 116 -19.75 -13.44 29.79
N ASP A 117 -20.38 -12.51 29.08
CA ASP A 117 -21.78 -12.65 28.64
C ASP A 117 -21.95 -13.13 27.18
N GLY A 118 -20.87 -13.52 26.51
CA GLY A 118 -20.93 -14.11 25.13
C GLY A 118 -21.51 -13.19 24.04
N ALA A 119 -21.86 -11.96 24.38
CA ALA A 119 -22.24 -10.95 23.40
C ALA A 119 -20.96 -10.24 22.92
N CYS A 120 -20.72 -10.25 21.60
CA CYS A 120 -19.68 -9.44 20.97
C CYS A 120 -20.02 -7.95 21.13
N GLN A 121 -19.81 -7.40 22.31
CA GLN A 121 -19.96 -5.97 22.59
C GLN A 121 -18.57 -5.37 22.64
N GLY A 122 -18.17 -4.76 21.54
CA GLY A 122 -16.92 -4.00 21.45
C GLY A 122 -17.18 -2.50 21.40
N PRO A 123 -16.10 -1.70 21.42
CA PRO A 123 -16.19 -0.27 21.18
C PRO A 123 -16.74 0.01 19.78
N ILE A 124 -17.45 1.11 19.66
CA ILE A 124 -17.91 1.61 18.35
C ILE A 124 -16.89 2.62 17.85
N PHE A 125 -16.41 2.42 16.64
CA PHE A 125 -15.51 3.34 15.96
C PHE A 125 -16.23 3.99 14.77
N SER A 126 -15.96 5.27 14.56
CA SER A 126 -16.33 5.98 13.34
C SER A 126 -15.08 6.12 12.48
N LEU A 127 -15.19 5.75 11.21
CA LEU A 127 -14.13 5.89 10.22
C LEU A 127 -14.53 6.92 9.19
N GLU A 128 -13.67 7.89 8.97
CA GLU A 128 -13.77 8.82 7.85
C GLU A 128 -13.08 8.23 6.62
N PRO A 129 -13.46 8.66 5.41
CA PRO A 129 -12.83 8.18 4.18
C PRO A 129 -11.33 8.45 4.14
N LYS A 130 -10.58 7.50 3.63
CA LYS A 130 -9.13 7.64 3.45
C LYS A 130 -8.79 8.79 2.51
N SER A 131 -9.62 9.05 1.49
CA SER A 131 -9.51 10.17 0.56
C SER A 131 -9.57 11.55 1.24
N ASP A 132 -10.23 11.64 2.41
CA ASP A 132 -10.35 12.84 3.23
C ASP A 132 -9.34 12.87 4.40
N GLY A 133 -8.36 11.96 4.39
CA GLY A 133 -7.36 11.86 5.45
C GLY A 133 -7.85 11.12 6.69
N GLY A 134 -8.90 10.30 6.57
CA GLY A 134 -9.40 9.44 7.64
C GLY A 134 -8.32 8.50 8.18
N ASN A 135 -8.33 8.30 9.50
CA ASN A 135 -7.47 7.35 10.18
C ASN A 135 -8.00 5.91 10.00
N SER A 136 -7.13 4.96 10.30
CA SER A 136 -7.43 3.53 10.25
C SER A 136 -7.47 2.94 11.64
N LEU A 137 -8.01 1.72 11.76
CA LEU A 137 -7.90 0.93 12.98
C LEU A 137 -6.89 -0.18 12.74
N ARG A 138 -6.10 -0.48 13.76
CA ARG A 138 -5.20 -1.62 13.77
C ARG A 138 -5.55 -2.56 14.91
N VAL A 139 -5.72 -3.84 14.59
CA VAL A 139 -5.83 -4.93 15.55
C VAL A 139 -4.54 -5.72 15.50
N MET A 140 -3.72 -5.65 16.53
CA MET A 140 -2.50 -6.45 16.63
C MET A 140 -2.84 -7.89 17.00
N ILE A 141 -2.37 -8.84 16.19
CA ILE A 141 -2.50 -10.29 16.45
C ILE A 141 -1.21 -10.79 17.11
N SER A 142 -0.06 -10.36 16.62
CA SER A 142 1.26 -10.65 17.16
C SER A 142 2.20 -9.45 16.96
N GLN A 143 3.48 -9.62 17.21
CA GLN A 143 4.48 -8.57 16.95
C GLN A 143 4.69 -8.28 15.46
N SER A 144 4.42 -9.26 14.58
CA SER A 144 4.58 -9.15 13.14
C SER A 144 3.26 -9.19 12.37
N GLU A 145 2.13 -9.45 13.04
CA GLU A 145 0.85 -9.66 12.38
C GLU A 145 -0.20 -8.65 12.86
N SER A 146 -0.90 -8.05 11.91
CA SER A 146 -1.95 -7.05 12.17
C SER A 146 -3.11 -7.20 11.20
N ILE A 147 -4.31 -6.87 11.68
CA ILE A 147 -5.45 -6.58 10.80
C ILE A 147 -5.61 -5.07 10.76
N TRP A 148 -5.73 -4.54 9.57
CA TRP A 148 -6.00 -3.14 9.30
C TRP A 148 -7.43 -2.99 8.82
N ILE A 149 -8.11 -1.94 9.28
CA ILE A 149 -9.49 -1.62 8.94
C ILE A 149 -9.53 -0.15 8.57
N GLU A 150 -9.95 0.16 7.36
CA GLU A 150 -10.03 1.51 6.84
C GLU A 150 -11.32 1.71 6.03
N TYR A 151 -11.79 2.94 5.92
CA TYR A 151 -12.90 3.26 5.04
C TYR A 151 -12.39 3.83 3.73
N ARG A 152 -12.76 3.16 2.63
CA ARG A 152 -12.44 3.58 1.27
C ARG A 152 -13.71 4.04 0.58
N ASP A 153 -13.66 5.15 -0.10
CA ASP A 153 -14.75 5.68 -0.93
C ASP A 153 -14.32 5.74 -2.40
N ASP A 154 -15.19 6.26 -3.24
CA ASP A 154 -14.95 6.43 -4.68
C ASP A 154 -14.62 7.89 -5.04
N MET A 155 -13.91 8.59 -4.16
CA MET A 155 -13.56 9.99 -4.32
C MET A 155 -12.05 10.19 -4.54
N GLY A 156 -11.69 11.29 -5.18
CA GLY A 156 -10.29 11.66 -5.40
C GLY A 156 -9.51 10.58 -6.17
N TYR A 157 -8.38 10.18 -5.65
CA TYR A 157 -7.56 9.11 -6.24
C TYR A 157 -8.21 7.73 -6.13
N ASP A 158 -9.11 7.54 -5.19
CA ASP A 158 -9.86 6.29 -5.01
C ASP A 158 -11.06 6.13 -5.95
N SER A 159 -11.31 7.11 -6.85
CA SER A 159 -12.45 7.09 -7.79
C SER A 159 -12.52 5.88 -8.72
N PHE A 160 -11.43 5.14 -8.83
CA PHE A 160 -11.33 3.95 -9.69
C PHE A 160 -11.12 2.67 -8.91
N LEU A 161 -11.40 2.68 -7.60
CA LEU A 161 -11.44 1.46 -6.81
C LEU A 161 -12.55 0.51 -7.27
N PRO A 162 -12.43 -0.80 -7.04
CA PRO A 162 -13.49 -1.77 -7.38
C PRO A 162 -14.82 -1.53 -6.68
N GLY A 163 -14.82 -0.74 -5.61
CA GLY A 163 -16.00 -0.41 -4.83
C GLY A 163 -15.67 0.53 -3.67
N SER A 164 -16.67 0.90 -2.88
CA SER A 164 -16.52 1.69 -1.66
C SER A 164 -17.04 0.93 -0.45
N GLY A 165 -16.48 1.21 0.73
CA GLY A 165 -16.86 0.57 1.98
C GLY A 165 -15.67 0.35 2.92
N VAL A 166 -15.89 -0.47 3.94
CA VAL A 166 -14.84 -0.84 4.89
C VAL A 166 -13.95 -1.90 4.26
N LEU A 167 -12.68 -1.55 4.07
CA LEU A 167 -11.63 -2.47 3.64
C LEU A 167 -10.97 -3.07 4.87
N VAL A 168 -10.85 -4.39 4.87
CA VAL A 168 -10.13 -5.13 5.92
C VAL A 168 -8.99 -5.88 5.26
N THR A 169 -7.76 -5.61 5.71
CA THR A 169 -6.55 -6.27 5.23
C THR A 169 -5.79 -6.93 6.35
N TYR A 170 -5.10 -8.01 6.03
CA TYR A 170 -4.20 -8.70 6.94
C TYR A 170 -2.77 -8.45 6.49
N GLN A 171 -1.91 -8.08 7.42
CA GLN A 171 -0.48 -7.87 7.23
C GLN A 171 0.31 -8.86 8.05
N ASP A 172 1.29 -9.49 7.43
CA ASP A 172 2.27 -10.36 8.06
C ASP A 172 3.68 -9.91 7.63
N LEU A 173 4.50 -9.52 8.59
CA LEU A 173 5.87 -9.05 8.40
C LEU A 173 6.92 -10.08 8.88
N SER A 174 6.51 -11.36 9.06
CA SER A 174 7.41 -12.43 9.50
C SER A 174 8.29 -13.00 8.39
#